data_7aeefb15f5748f712627346ac1271fb4
#
_entry.id   7aeefb15f5748f712627346ac1271fb4
#
_cell.length_a   1.000
_cell.length_b   1.000
_cell.length_c   1.000
_cell.angle_alpha   90.00
_cell.angle_beta   90.00
_cell.angle_gamma   90.00
#
_symmetry.space_group_name_H-M   'P 1'
#
loop_
_entity.id
_entity.type
_entity.pdbx_description
1 polymer ?
#
loop_
_entity_poly.entity_id
_entity_poly.type
_entity_poly.pdbx_seq_one_letter_code
_entity_poly.pdbx_strand_id
1 'polypeptide(L)'
;MTLSISRRGFMQTAGFGAAGLCLAPHEVWSAKSAPTAPVAVAQCPGYGPQVREHLATMFDQLGGLERLVKGKTVAIKLNLTGSPAERTGGLPVNVTTWVHPDVVGATISLLGKAGARRIRILESTSHPHDSFEEFVAKAQWNPRDFAGAAAGVEFENTNYAGPSGKYTRLSVPGGGMIFKAYDVNRAYEDCDVFVSLAKLKEHETAGVTLSMKNCFGLAPLTIYGTGAGVDEPAKVTKGPRLMLHDGSRQPSKSALSENDPASPRQQGYRVPRITVDLVAMRPIHLAILDGILTAAGGEGPWVKRCRPVHAGLLVAGMNCVTTDAVGTALMGFDPMAERGTAPFEKSDSTLKLAEQIGLGTRDLRRIEVLGVPTAKARIDFRKA
;
A
#
# COMPACT_ATOMS: atom_id res chain seq x y z
N MET A 1 -43.34 -8.33 31.80
CA MET A 1 -43.95 -7.29 30.93
C MET A 1 -42.83 -6.55 30.24
N THR A 2 -42.52 -6.90 29.05
CA THR A 2 -41.43 -6.39 28.24
C THR A 2 -41.98 -5.35 27.27
N LEU A 3 -41.57 -4.11 27.34
CA LEU A 3 -41.95 -3.05 26.41
C LEU A 3 -40.89 -2.92 25.32
N SER A 4 -41.28 -3.32 24.11
CA SER A 4 -40.60 -3.11 22.84
C SER A 4 -40.85 -1.68 22.38
N ILE A 5 -39.79 -0.88 22.14
CA ILE A 5 -39.88 0.44 21.49
C ILE A 5 -39.43 0.32 20.05
N SER A 6 -40.39 0.52 19.16
CA SER A 6 -40.28 0.50 17.70
C SER A 6 -39.58 1.78 17.16
N ARG A 7 -38.71 1.60 16.19
CA ARG A 7 -37.99 2.66 15.44
C ARG A 7 -38.89 3.34 14.38
N ARG A 8 -40.00 3.93 14.76
CA ARG A 8 -40.80 4.77 13.85
C ARG A 8 -41.52 5.84 14.67
N GLY A 9 -40.98 7.06 14.68
CA GLY A 9 -41.67 8.20 15.27
C GLY A 9 -40.75 9.36 15.63
N PHE A 10 -40.04 9.92 14.63
CA PHE A 10 -39.51 11.27 14.77
C PHE A 10 -39.40 11.93 13.39
N MET A 11 -40.52 12.25 12.82
CA MET A 11 -40.64 13.27 11.77
C MET A 11 -42.00 13.90 11.89
N GLN A 12 -42.03 15.15 12.29
CA GLN A 12 -42.91 16.23 11.84
C GLN A 12 -42.91 17.33 12.91
N THR A 13 -42.25 18.42 12.61
CA THR A 13 -42.87 19.74 12.64
C THR A 13 -41.99 20.74 11.88
N ALA A 14 -42.63 21.46 11.02
CA ALA A 14 -42.12 22.37 10.01
C ALA A 14 -41.63 23.71 10.57
N GLY A 15 -40.75 24.38 9.81
CA GLY A 15 -40.46 25.80 9.97
C GLY A 15 -39.65 26.29 8.76
N PHE A 16 -40.33 26.99 7.83
CA PHE A 16 -39.70 27.70 6.71
C PHE A 16 -38.81 28.83 7.21
N GLY A 17 -37.60 28.98 6.65
CA GLY A 17 -36.82 30.18 6.84
C GLY A 17 -35.40 30.11 6.26
N ALA A 18 -35.19 30.86 5.18
CA ALA A 18 -33.92 31.41 4.68
C ALA A 18 -32.85 30.46 4.12
N ALA A 19 -32.64 30.58 2.81
CA ALA A 19 -31.50 30.04 2.06
C ALA A 19 -30.16 30.60 2.62
N GLY A 20 -29.45 29.75 3.37
CA GLY A 20 -28.07 29.92 3.71
C GLY A 20 -27.33 28.71 3.18
N LEU A 21 -26.37 28.89 2.28
CA LEU A 21 -25.41 27.86 1.90
C LEU A 21 -24.70 27.40 3.17
N CYS A 22 -25.20 26.39 3.85
CA CYS A 22 -24.44 25.65 4.85
C CYS A 22 -23.49 24.72 4.11
N LEU A 23 -22.27 25.21 3.85
CA LEU A 23 -21.10 24.36 3.72
C LEU A 23 -21.05 23.53 5.00
N ALA A 24 -21.32 22.24 4.91
CA ALA A 24 -21.12 21.33 6.04
C ALA A 24 -19.67 21.51 6.50
N PRO A 25 -19.40 21.71 7.79
CA PRO A 25 -18.06 21.78 8.29
C PRO A 25 -17.44 20.41 8.02
N HIS A 26 -16.44 20.33 7.12
CA HIS A 26 -15.49 19.24 7.15
C HIS A 26 -14.90 19.27 8.56
N GLU A 27 -15.22 18.28 9.39
CA GLU A 27 -14.48 18.08 10.62
C GLU A 27 -13.03 17.92 10.28
N VAL A 28 -12.26 18.98 10.49
CA VAL A 28 -10.80 18.96 10.36
C VAL A 28 -10.31 18.12 11.54
N TRP A 29 -10.04 16.85 11.29
CA TRP A 29 -9.39 15.99 12.26
C TRP A 29 -8.07 16.65 12.65
N SER A 30 -7.93 17.00 13.91
CA SER A 30 -6.69 17.57 14.40
C SER A 30 -5.58 16.52 14.30
N ALA A 31 -4.45 16.86 13.70
CA ALA A 31 -3.27 15.98 13.63
C ALA A 31 -2.85 15.42 15.00
N LYS A 32 -3.19 16.11 16.10
CA LYS A 32 -2.98 15.66 17.49
C LYS A 32 -3.86 14.48 17.88
N SER A 33 -4.99 14.24 17.23
CA SER A 33 -5.91 13.13 17.49
C SER A 33 -5.66 11.91 16.59
N ALA A 34 -4.81 12.01 15.57
CA ALA A 34 -4.51 10.90 14.67
C ALA A 34 -3.96 9.68 15.46
N PRO A 35 -4.41 8.44 15.15
CA PRO A 35 -3.97 7.25 15.87
C PRO A 35 -2.47 7.02 15.72
N THR A 36 -1.88 6.37 16.72
CA THR A 36 -0.49 5.92 16.71
C THR A 36 -0.43 4.43 17.02
N ALA A 37 0.63 3.78 16.55
CA ALA A 37 0.96 2.40 16.86
C ALA A 37 2.48 2.23 16.87
N PRO A 38 3.03 1.30 17.65
CA PRO A 38 4.46 1.03 17.66
C PRO A 38 4.93 0.47 16.31
N VAL A 39 6.21 0.71 16.02
CA VAL A 39 6.89 0.23 14.81
C VAL A 39 8.15 -0.52 15.22
N ALA A 40 8.29 -1.77 14.79
CA ALA A 40 9.47 -2.57 15.01
C ALA A 40 10.48 -2.36 13.88
N VAL A 41 11.76 -2.19 14.24
CA VAL A 41 12.89 -2.01 13.32
C VAL A 41 13.97 -3.03 13.66
N ALA A 42 14.46 -3.76 12.66
CA ALA A 42 15.57 -4.69 12.80
C ALA A 42 16.67 -4.38 11.78
N GLN A 43 17.94 -4.52 12.21
CA GLN A 43 19.06 -4.63 11.30
C GLN A 43 19.15 -6.06 10.80
N CYS A 44 19.11 -6.24 9.48
CA CYS A 44 19.22 -7.52 8.80
C CYS A 44 20.20 -7.35 7.63
N PRO A 45 21.46 -7.75 7.80
CA PRO A 45 22.54 -7.39 6.86
C PRO A 45 22.43 -8.09 5.51
N GLY A 46 21.59 -9.11 5.38
CA GLY A 46 21.45 -9.86 4.13
C GLY A 46 20.19 -10.73 4.12
N TYR A 47 19.89 -11.27 2.97
CA TYR A 47 18.82 -12.25 2.81
C TYR A 47 19.25 -13.64 3.30
N GLY A 48 18.31 -14.58 3.38
CA GLY A 48 18.53 -15.93 3.88
C GLY A 48 17.70 -16.24 5.15
N PRO A 49 18.03 -17.31 5.89
CA PRO A 49 17.25 -17.78 7.05
C PRO A 49 17.04 -16.74 8.15
N GLN A 50 18.01 -15.86 8.37
CA GLN A 50 17.96 -14.79 9.37
C GLN A 50 16.78 -13.81 9.16
N VAL A 51 16.30 -13.64 7.93
CA VAL A 51 15.11 -12.80 7.65
C VAL A 51 13.93 -13.24 8.48
N ARG A 52 13.70 -14.56 8.55
CA ARG A 52 12.58 -15.12 9.31
C ARG A 52 12.73 -14.92 10.82
N GLU A 53 13.93 -15.01 11.33
CA GLU A 53 14.23 -14.81 12.75
C GLU A 53 14.00 -13.36 13.15
N HIS A 54 14.50 -12.41 12.35
CA HIS A 54 14.25 -10.98 12.57
C HIS A 54 12.75 -10.64 12.48
N LEU A 55 12.04 -11.11 11.46
CA LEU A 55 10.59 -10.88 11.36
C LEU A 55 9.83 -11.50 12.53
N ALA A 56 10.18 -12.70 12.99
CA ALA A 56 9.55 -13.31 14.15
C ALA A 56 9.71 -12.44 15.41
N THR A 57 10.94 -12.00 15.70
CA THR A 57 11.23 -11.10 16.81
C THR A 57 10.45 -9.79 16.71
N MET A 58 10.39 -9.18 15.52
CA MET A 58 9.65 -7.95 15.30
C MET A 58 8.13 -8.14 15.52
N PHE A 59 7.58 -9.26 15.06
CA PHE A 59 6.16 -9.55 15.28
C PHE A 59 5.85 -9.84 16.76
N ASP A 60 6.74 -10.50 17.48
CA ASP A 60 6.61 -10.69 18.93
C ASP A 60 6.63 -9.36 19.67
N GLN A 61 7.54 -8.44 19.30
CA GLN A 61 7.58 -7.07 19.83
C GLN A 61 6.29 -6.30 19.59
N LEU A 62 5.61 -6.54 18.46
CA LEU A 62 4.32 -5.93 18.12
C LEU A 62 3.12 -6.63 18.79
N GLY A 63 3.34 -7.59 19.68
CA GLY A 63 2.29 -8.31 20.43
C GLY A 63 1.83 -9.62 19.76
N GLY A 64 2.59 -10.12 18.77
CA GLY A 64 2.33 -11.37 18.07
C GLY A 64 1.26 -11.26 16.98
N LEU A 65 1.26 -12.24 16.08
CA LEU A 65 0.35 -12.28 14.93
C LEU A 65 -0.93 -13.07 15.19
N GLU A 66 -0.98 -13.94 16.21
CA GLU A 66 -2.06 -14.90 16.40
C GLU A 66 -3.43 -14.21 16.50
N ARG A 67 -3.56 -13.16 17.31
CA ARG A 67 -4.80 -12.39 17.45
C ARG A 67 -5.25 -11.75 16.14
N LEU A 68 -4.30 -11.38 15.29
CA LEU A 68 -4.57 -10.75 14.02
C LEU A 68 -5.09 -11.75 12.99
N VAL A 69 -4.47 -12.95 12.88
CA VAL A 69 -4.62 -13.83 11.71
C VAL A 69 -5.24 -15.20 11.96
N LYS A 70 -5.35 -15.67 13.22
CA LYS A 70 -5.83 -17.03 13.55
C LYS A 70 -7.22 -17.30 12.98
N GLY A 71 -7.33 -18.35 12.19
CA GLY A 71 -8.57 -18.78 11.53
C GLY A 71 -9.04 -17.89 10.37
N LYS A 72 -8.26 -16.86 9.99
CA LYS A 72 -8.66 -15.85 9.02
C LYS A 72 -8.02 -16.06 7.63
N THR A 73 -8.64 -15.43 6.64
CA THR A 73 -8.06 -15.26 5.30
C THR A 73 -7.19 -14.01 5.30
N VAL A 74 -5.92 -14.16 4.97
CA VAL A 74 -4.93 -13.08 4.89
C VAL A 74 -4.60 -12.82 3.43
N ALA A 75 -4.73 -11.58 2.97
CA ALA A 75 -4.23 -11.14 1.68
C ALA A 75 -2.92 -10.37 1.86
N ILE A 76 -1.88 -10.74 1.13
CA ILE A 76 -0.58 -10.06 1.09
C ILE A 76 -0.43 -9.39 -0.26
N LYS A 77 -0.46 -8.06 -0.30
CA LYS A 77 -0.11 -7.27 -1.49
C LYS A 77 1.39 -7.11 -1.53
N LEU A 78 2.01 -7.67 -2.55
CA LEU A 78 3.44 -7.52 -2.80
C LEU A 78 3.76 -6.18 -3.49
N ASN A 79 5.04 -5.85 -3.59
CA ASN A 79 5.55 -4.72 -4.35
C ASN A 79 6.45 -5.23 -5.48
N LEU A 80 5.86 -5.47 -6.65
CA LEU A 80 6.53 -6.01 -7.84
C LEU A 80 6.41 -5.01 -9.01
N THR A 81 6.97 -3.81 -8.84
CA THR A 81 6.87 -2.73 -9.82
C THR A 81 7.86 -2.93 -10.98
N GLY A 82 7.39 -2.85 -12.22
CA GLY A 82 8.21 -2.99 -13.41
C GLY A 82 8.28 -4.42 -13.96
N SER A 83 9.11 -4.64 -14.99
CA SER A 83 9.25 -5.94 -15.65
C SER A 83 10.25 -6.85 -14.92
N PRO A 84 10.04 -8.18 -14.91
CA PRO A 84 10.99 -9.15 -14.35
C PRO A 84 12.41 -9.07 -14.96
N ALA A 85 12.50 -8.60 -16.20
CA ALA A 85 13.77 -8.50 -16.94
C ALA A 85 14.61 -7.27 -16.57
N GLU A 86 14.03 -6.30 -15.88
CA GLU A 86 14.69 -5.04 -15.55
C GLU A 86 15.83 -5.21 -14.55
N ARG A 87 16.76 -4.24 -14.59
CA ARG A 87 17.95 -4.20 -13.72
C ARG A 87 18.16 -2.78 -13.20
N THR A 88 18.54 -2.66 -11.95
CA THR A 88 18.94 -1.39 -11.33
C THR A 88 20.39 -1.49 -10.91
N GLY A 89 21.28 -0.66 -11.49
CA GLY A 89 22.72 -0.76 -11.24
C GLY A 89 23.30 -2.14 -11.57
N GLY A 90 22.78 -2.82 -12.61
CA GLY A 90 23.18 -4.18 -12.99
C GLY A 90 22.54 -5.30 -12.16
N LEU A 91 21.92 -4.98 -11.02
CA LEU A 91 21.27 -5.96 -10.14
C LEU A 91 19.83 -6.23 -10.57
N PRO A 92 19.33 -7.48 -10.43
CA PRO A 92 17.96 -7.84 -10.81
C PRO A 92 16.91 -7.17 -9.91
N VAL A 93 15.70 -7.04 -10.44
CA VAL A 93 14.57 -6.38 -9.75
C VAL A 93 14.22 -7.02 -8.41
N ASN A 94 14.31 -8.34 -8.31
CA ASN A 94 13.94 -9.11 -7.12
C ASN A 94 14.88 -8.88 -5.91
N VAL A 95 15.97 -8.15 -6.08
CA VAL A 95 16.82 -7.72 -4.96
C VAL A 95 16.80 -6.21 -4.75
N THR A 96 16.40 -5.41 -5.75
CA THR A 96 16.46 -3.94 -5.69
C THR A 96 15.11 -3.28 -5.53
N THR A 97 14.24 -3.43 -6.51
CA THR A 97 12.97 -2.69 -6.61
C THR A 97 11.73 -3.50 -6.24
N TRP A 98 11.84 -4.83 -6.28
CA TRP A 98 10.82 -5.74 -5.77
C TRP A 98 11.15 -6.19 -4.35
N VAL A 99 10.13 -6.55 -3.57
CA VAL A 99 10.33 -7.29 -2.31
C VAL A 99 11.07 -8.59 -2.61
N HIS A 100 11.96 -9.00 -1.71
CA HIS A 100 12.76 -10.20 -1.91
C HIS A 100 11.97 -11.48 -1.58
N PRO A 101 12.16 -12.58 -2.33
CA PRO A 101 11.46 -13.85 -2.08
C PRO A 101 11.66 -14.38 -0.65
N ASP A 102 12.83 -14.21 -0.01
CA ASP A 102 13.04 -14.63 1.36
C ASP A 102 12.16 -13.90 2.35
N VAL A 103 11.90 -12.60 2.13
CA VAL A 103 10.98 -11.81 2.97
C VAL A 103 9.53 -12.26 2.76
N VAL A 104 9.16 -12.57 1.51
CA VAL A 104 7.83 -13.11 1.17
C VAL A 104 7.62 -14.48 1.84
N GLY A 105 8.54 -15.42 1.65
CA GLY A 105 8.46 -16.78 2.20
C GLY A 105 8.46 -16.78 3.74
N ALA A 106 9.32 -15.97 4.36
CA ALA A 106 9.35 -15.80 5.81
C ALA A 106 8.02 -15.25 6.35
N THR A 107 7.44 -14.24 5.68
CA THR A 107 6.15 -13.66 6.06
C THR A 107 5.03 -14.71 5.97
N ILE A 108 4.93 -15.45 4.86
CA ILE A 108 3.96 -16.53 4.67
C ILE A 108 4.09 -17.57 5.80
N SER A 109 5.31 -18.05 6.05
CA SER A 109 5.59 -19.06 7.08
C SER A 109 5.17 -18.59 8.48
N LEU A 110 5.45 -17.34 8.86
CA LEU A 110 5.09 -16.79 10.17
C LEU A 110 3.58 -16.57 10.31
N LEU A 111 2.90 -16.10 9.27
CA LEU A 111 1.44 -15.99 9.25
C LEU A 111 0.75 -17.37 9.35
N GLY A 112 1.27 -18.37 8.64
CA GLY A 112 0.78 -19.75 8.73
C GLY A 112 0.97 -20.34 10.13
N LYS A 113 2.15 -20.15 10.75
CA LYS A 113 2.42 -20.56 12.14
C LYS A 113 1.51 -19.87 13.15
N ALA A 114 1.15 -18.61 12.90
CA ALA A 114 0.20 -17.86 13.72
C ALA A 114 -1.26 -18.28 13.49
N GLY A 115 -1.51 -19.30 12.65
CA GLY A 115 -2.82 -19.91 12.44
C GLY A 115 -3.68 -19.26 11.37
N ALA A 116 -3.11 -18.53 10.41
CA ALA A 116 -3.85 -18.09 9.24
C ALA A 116 -4.43 -19.30 8.49
N ARG A 117 -5.75 -19.28 8.21
CA ARG A 117 -6.44 -20.39 7.53
C ARG A 117 -6.15 -20.42 6.03
N ARG A 118 -5.98 -19.24 5.42
CA ARG A 118 -5.77 -19.05 3.99
C ARG A 118 -4.87 -17.84 3.80
N ILE A 119 -3.88 -17.94 2.93
CA ILE A 119 -2.97 -16.84 2.60
C ILE A 119 -3.03 -16.62 1.09
N ARG A 120 -3.41 -15.43 0.66
CA ARG A 120 -3.49 -15.03 -0.74
C ARG A 120 -2.38 -14.04 -1.05
N ILE A 121 -1.55 -14.38 -2.02
CA ILE A 121 -0.47 -13.53 -2.52
C ILE A 121 -0.99 -12.79 -3.74
N LEU A 122 -1.09 -11.49 -3.64
CA LEU A 122 -1.78 -10.65 -4.60
C LEU A 122 -0.84 -9.60 -5.21
N GLU A 123 -0.88 -9.46 -6.54
CA GLU A 123 -0.24 -8.35 -7.25
C GLU A 123 -0.97 -8.06 -8.57
N SER A 124 -1.07 -6.81 -8.91
CA SER A 124 -1.45 -6.34 -10.23
C SER A 124 -0.18 -6.12 -11.05
N THR A 125 0.30 -7.19 -11.67
CA THR A 125 1.60 -7.23 -12.34
C THR A 125 1.67 -6.32 -13.58
N SER A 126 2.89 -5.91 -13.98
CA SER A 126 3.09 -5.15 -15.22
C SER A 126 2.83 -5.96 -16.49
N HIS A 127 2.75 -7.29 -16.37
CA HIS A 127 2.39 -8.22 -17.45
C HIS A 127 0.98 -8.77 -17.19
N PRO A 128 -0.07 -8.05 -17.61
CA PRO A 128 -1.43 -8.40 -17.23
C PRO A 128 -1.91 -9.75 -17.75
N HIS A 129 -1.27 -10.31 -18.79
CA HIS A 129 -1.66 -11.59 -19.40
C HIS A 129 -0.98 -12.80 -18.78
N ASP A 130 0.10 -12.60 -18.01
CA ASP A 130 0.77 -13.69 -17.31
C ASP A 130 -0.06 -14.11 -16.08
N SER A 131 -0.06 -15.38 -15.72
CA SER A 131 -0.41 -15.79 -14.36
C SER A 131 0.58 -15.16 -13.38
N PHE A 132 0.24 -15.12 -12.09
CA PHE A 132 1.18 -14.61 -11.10
C PHE A 132 2.47 -15.45 -11.07
N GLU A 133 2.32 -16.77 -11.15
CA GLU A 133 3.43 -17.72 -11.10
C GLU A 133 4.36 -17.58 -12.32
N GLU A 134 3.81 -17.42 -13.52
CA GLU A 134 4.59 -17.16 -14.73
C GLU A 134 5.36 -15.86 -14.63
N PHE A 135 4.73 -14.81 -14.09
CA PHE A 135 5.34 -13.50 -13.94
C PHE A 135 6.56 -13.55 -13.00
N VAL A 136 6.43 -14.16 -11.82
CA VAL A 136 7.54 -14.22 -10.86
C VAL A 136 8.62 -15.22 -11.26
N ALA A 137 8.26 -16.29 -11.99
CA ALA A 137 9.23 -17.24 -12.54
C ALA A 137 10.20 -16.59 -13.54
N LYS A 138 9.74 -15.58 -14.30
CA LYS A 138 10.60 -14.75 -15.17
C LYS A 138 11.68 -13.97 -14.39
N ALA A 139 11.47 -13.71 -13.10
CA ALA A 139 12.45 -13.13 -12.18
C ALA A 139 13.20 -14.20 -11.36
N GLN A 140 13.14 -15.46 -11.80
CA GLN A 140 13.79 -16.61 -11.15
C GLN A 140 13.26 -16.94 -9.74
N TRP A 141 12.03 -16.54 -9.42
CA TRP A 141 11.37 -17.04 -8.22
C TRP A 141 10.78 -18.44 -8.50
N ASN A 142 10.79 -19.27 -7.46
CA ASN A 142 10.09 -20.56 -7.50
C ASN A 142 8.78 -20.47 -6.70
N PRO A 143 7.61 -20.39 -7.33
CA PRO A 143 6.33 -20.28 -6.61
C PRO A 143 6.05 -21.43 -5.65
N ARG A 144 6.65 -22.61 -5.87
CA ARG A 144 6.51 -23.78 -4.99
C ARG A 144 7.11 -23.54 -3.60
N ASP A 145 8.15 -22.74 -3.49
CA ASP A 145 8.78 -22.40 -2.21
C ASP A 145 7.80 -21.61 -1.32
N PHE A 146 6.97 -20.79 -1.92
CA PHE A 146 5.93 -20.04 -1.20
C PHE A 146 4.71 -20.90 -0.90
N ALA A 147 4.26 -21.73 -1.84
CA ALA A 147 3.15 -22.65 -1.64
C ALA A 147 3.43 -23.63 -0.50
N GLY A 148 4.70 -24.05 -0.35
CA GLY A 148 5.14 -24.94 0.74
C GLY A 148 5.39 -24.23 2.09
N ALA A 149 5.40 -22.90 2.14
CA ALA A 149 5.73 -22.15 3.35
C ALA A 149 4.60 -22.17 4.42
N ALA A 150 3.36 -22.40 4.01
CA ALA A 150 2.19 -22.58 4.87
C ALA A 150 1.08 -23.35 4.12
N ALA A 151 0.11 -23.89 4.86
CA ALA A 151 -1.09 -24.46 4.26
C ALA A 151 -1.99 -23.35 3.65
N GLY A 152 -2.68 -23.67 2.54
CA GLY A 152 -3.68 -22.79 1.95
C GLY A 152 -3.12 -21.50 1.32
N VAL A 153 -1.92 -21.59 0.73
CA VAL A 153 -1.31 -20.47 -0.01
C VAL A 153 -1.80 -20.46 -1.46
N GLU A 154 -2.28 -19.32 -1.91
CA GLU A 154 -2.78 -19.09 -3.27
C GLU A 154 -2.13 -17.84 -3.87
N PHE A 155 -2.02 -17.83 -5.21
CA PHE A 155 -1.45 -16.70 -5.97
C PHE A 155 -2.50 -16.12 -6.91
N GLU A 156 -2.49 -14.79 -7.08
CA GLU A 156 -3.43 -14.16 -8.00
C GLU A 156 -2.83 -12.89 -8.62
N ASN A 157 -2.88 -12.84 -9.96
CA ASN A 157 -2.70 -11.60 -10.70
C ASN A 157 -4.00 -10.79 -10.65
N THR A 158 -4.02 -9.74 -9.86
CA THR A 158 -5.23 -8.94 -9.57
C THR A 158 -5.61 -7.97 -10.68
N ASN A 159 -4.97 -8.03 -11.85
CA ASN A 159 -5.39 -7.29 -13.04
C ASN A 159 -6.74 -7.78 -13.57
N TYR A 160 -7.13 -9.00 -13.24
CA TYR A 160 -8.41 -9.60 -13.64
C TYR A 160 -9.39 -9.69 -12.48
N ALA A 161 -10.62 -10.06 -12.79
CA ALA A 161 -11.68 -10.23 -11.80
C ALA A 161 -11.44 -11.43 -10.86
N GLY A 162 -10.48 -12.29 -11.18
CA GLY A 162 -10.17 -13.50 -10.42
C GLY A 162 -11.17 -14.64 -10.64
N PRO A 163 -11.11 -15.70 -9.80
CA PRO A 163 -11.97 -16.87 -9.93
C PRO A 163 -13.47 -16.57 -9.87
N SER A 164 -13.86 -15.49 -9.22
CA SER A 164 -15.26 -15.03 -9.17
C SER A 164 -15.77 -14.44 -10.49
N GLY A 165 -14.89 -14.14 -11.46
CA GLY A 165 -15.21 -13.47 -12.71
C GLY A 165 -15.72 -12.02 -12.55
N LYS A 166 -15.55 -11.41 -11.36
CA LYS A 166 -16.09 -10.09 -11.02
C LYS A 166 -15.09 -9.24 -10.26
N TYR A 167 -15.09 -7.94 -10.60
CA TYR A 167 -14.52 -6.93 -9.72
C TYR A 167 -15.51 -6.60 -8.61
N THR A 168 -14.99 -6.01 -7.54
CA THR A 168 -15.82 -5.43 -6.48
C THR A 168 -15.58 -3.93 -6.43
N ARG A 169 -16.63 -3.17 -6.12
CA ARG A 169 -16.55 -1.73 -5.92
C ARG A 169 -16.50 -1.42 -4.45
N LEU A 170 -15.36 -0.96 -3.99
CA LEU A 170 -15.16 -0.58 -2.60
C LEU A 170 -15.23 0.94 -2.46
N SER A 171 -16.09 1.41 -1.57
CA SER A 171 -16.27 2.83 -1.28
C SER A 171 -15.12 3.38 -0.43
N VAL A 172 -14.71 4.62 -0.71
CA VAL A 172 -13.75 5.34 0.12
C VAL A 172 -14.50 6.02 1.27
N PRO A 173 -14.18 5.72 2.52
CA PRO A 173 -14.78 6.42 3.66
C PRO A 173 -14.61 7.94 3.55
N GLY A 174 -15.66 8.70 3.84
CA GLY A 174 -15.65 10.15 3.66
C GLY A 174 -15.77 10.64 2.22
N GLY A 175 -15.94 9.73 1.24
CA GLY A 175 -16.18 10.08 -0.17
C GLY A 175 -14.93 10.24 -1.02
N GLY A 176 -13.75 10.01 -0.47
CA GLY A 176 -12.47 10.07 -1.19
C GLY A 176 -12.01 11.47 -1.62
N MET A 177 -10.75 11.57 -1.97
CA MET A 177 -10.14 12.83 -2.44
C MET A 177 -10.24 12.99 -3.96
N ILE A 178 -10.19 11.88 -4.71
CA ILE A 178 -10.30 11.88 -6.19
C ILE A 178 -11.53 11.12 -6.64
N PHE A 179 -11.78 9.91 -6.13
CA PHE A 179 -12.93 9.08 -6.47
C PHE A 179 -13.68 8.63 -5.22
N LYS A 180 -15.00 8.51 -5.31
CA LYS A 180 -15.85 8.03 -4.20
C LYS A 180 -15.65 6.54 -3.90
N ALA A 181 -15.20 5.77 -4.90
CA ALA A 181 -14.96 4.34 -4.81
C ALA A 181 -14.02 3.89 -5.93
N TYR A 182 -13.44 2.71 -5.76
CA TYR A 182 -12.59 2.07 -6.77
C TYR A 182 -13.08 0.66 -7.04
N ASP A 183 -13.02 0.25 -8.32
CA ASP A 183 -13.23 -1.13 -8.72
C ASP A 183 -11.90 -1.88 -8.59
N VAL A 184 -11.89 -2.95 -7.82
CA VAL A 184 -10.71 -3.74 -7.53
C VAL A 184 -11.01 -5.23 -7.67
N ASN A 185 -9.97 -6.07 -7.72
CA ASN A 185 -10.15 -7.51 -7.65
C ASN A 185 -10.82 -7.88 -6.32
N ARG A 186 -11.81 -8.78 -6.40
CA ARG A 186 -12.60 -9.21 -5.24
C ARG A 186 -11.77 -9.84 -4.11
N ALA A 187 -10.58 -10.35 -4.40
CA ALA A 187 -9.67 -10.87 -3.39
C ALA A 187 -9.37 -9.88 -2.26
N TYR A 188 -9.41 -8.58 -2.56
CA TYR A 188 -9.20 -7.52 -1.56
C TYR A 188 -10.42 -7.31 -0.65
N GLU A 189 -11.62 -7.62 -1.11
CA GLU A 189 -12.84 -7.62 -0.29
C GLU A 189 -12.94 -8.88 0.56
N ASP A 190 -12.68 -10.05 -0.05
CA ASP A 190 -12.85 -11.38 0.53
C ASP A 190 -11.75 -11.77 1.54
N CYS A 191 -10.94 -10.84 2.02
CA CYS A 191 -9.93 -11.10 3.04
C CYS A 191 -10.27 -10.41 4.36
N ASP A 192 -10.03 -11.13 5.46
CA ASP A 192 -10.21 -10.60 6.82
C ASP A 192 -9.06 -9.68 7.22
N VAL A 193 -7.84 -10.00 6.77
CA VAL A 193 -6.61 -9.28 7.08
C VAL A 193 -5.89 -8.90 5.80
N PHE A 194 -5.53 -7.63 5.69
CA PHE A 194 -4.77 -7.09 4.56
C PHE A 194 -3.37 -6.68 5.00
N VAL A 195 -2.36 -7.27 4.36
CA VAL A 195 -0.93 -7.03 4.61
C VAL A 195 -0.33 -6.32 3.39
N SER A 196 0.34 -5.21 3.62
CA SER A 196 1.17 -4.56 2.59
C SER A 196 2.63 -4.92 2.83
N LEU A 197 3.19 -5.74 1.96
CA LEU A 197 4.60 -6.11 1.95
C LEU A 197 5.30 -5.31 0.86
N ALA A 198 5.99 -4.25 1.26
CA ALA A 198 6.53 -3.24 0.36
C ALA A 198 8.05 -3.13 0.43
N LYS A 199 8.63 -2.49 -0.58
CA LYS A 199 10.05 -2.13 -0.59
C LYS A 199 10.25 -0.78 0.09
N LEU A 200 11.27 -0.69 0.94
CA LEU A 200 11.72 0.57 1.56
C LEU A 200 12.52 1.37 0.52
N LYS A 201 11.85 2.11 -0.36
CA LYS A 201 12.52 2.81 -1.47
C LYS A 201 11.91 4.17 -1.78
N GLU A 202 12.72 5.04 -2.41
CA GLU A 202 12.21 6.30 -2.98
C GLU A 202 11.26 6.03 -4.15
N HIS A 203 10.51 7.07 -4.51
CA HIS A 203 9.61 7.09 -5.65
C HIS A 203 9.64 8.48 -6.29
N GLU A 204 9.92 8.56 -7.58
CA GLU A 204 10.09 9.85 -8.26
C GLU A 204 8.89 10.78 -8.12
N THR A 205 7.67 10.24 -8.27
CA THR A 205 6.44 11.04 -8.22
C THR A 205 5.87 11.18 -6.81
N ALA A 206 5.96 10.13 -5.96
CA ALA A 206 5.31 10.11 -4.65
C ALA A 206 6.26 10.36 -3.48
N GLY A 207 7.55 10.63 -3.76
CA GLY A 207 8.61 10.75 -2.77
C GLY A 207 9.08 9.39 -2.25
N VAL A 208 8.19 8.60 -1.68
CA VAL A 208 8.48 7.26 -1.14
C VAL A 208 7.47 6.23 -1.63
N THR A 209 7.90 4.97 -1.76
CA THR A 209 7.02 3.83 -2.05
C THR A 209 6.34 3.35 -0.78
N LEU A 210 7.04 2.68 0.09
CA LEU A 210 6.62 2.16 1.38
C LEU A 210 5.25 1.43 1.33
N SER A 211 4.59 1.25 2.49
CA SER A 211 3.38 0.43 2.56
C SER A 211 2.16 1.08 1.91
N MET A 212 2.00 2.40 2.04
CA MET A 212 0.82 3.09 1.50
C MET A 212 0.88 3.18 -0.03
N LYS A 213 2.00 3.65 -0.62
CA LYS A 213 2.11 3.79 -2.08
C LYS A 213 2.08 2.44 -2.79
N ASN A 214 2.51 1.35 -2.12
CA ASN A 214 2.34 -0.01 -2.62
C ASN A 214 0.87 -0.31 -2.96
N CYS A 215 -0.09 0.22 -2.20
CA CYS A 215 -1.53 0.05 -2.44
C CYS A 215 -2.04 0.68 -3.74
N PHE A 216 -1.24 1.52 -4.43
CA PHE A 216 -1.60 2.00 -5.77
C PHE A 216 -1.82 0.84 -6.76
N GLY A 217 -1.16 -0.30 -6.52
CA GLY A 217 -1.35 -1.54 -7.25
C GLY A 217 -2.65 -2.30 -6.96
N LEU A 218 -3.53 -1.83 -6.06
CA LEU A 218 -4.87 -2.41 -5.89
C LEU A 218 -5.74 -2.12 -7.12
N ALA A 219 -5.49 -0.99 -7.79
CA ALA A 219 -6.19 -0.58 -9.00
C ALA A 219 -5.73 -1.46 -10.19
N PRO A 220 -6.58 -2.34 -10.77
CA PRO A 220 -6.19 -3.24 -11.85
C PRO A 220 -5.89 -2.48 -13.14
N LEU A 221 -4.92 -2.95 -13.91
CA LEU A 221 -4.58 -2.37 -15.22
C LEU A 221 -5.71 -2.50 -16.24
N THR A 222 -6.55 -3.51 -16.12
CA THR A 222 -7.71 -3.73 -16.98
C THR A 222 -8.77 -2.63 -16.88
N ILE A 223 -8.80 -1.89 -15.77
CA ILE A 223 -9.71 -0.77 -15.54
C ILE A 223 -8.98 0.58 -15.56
N TYR A 224 -7.77 0.64 -14.97
CA TYR A 224 -7.03 1.89 -14.71
C TYR A 224 -5.74 2.01 -15.53
N GLY A 225 -5.39 1.03 -16.33
CA GLY A 225 -4.19 1.04 -17.18
C GLY A 225 -4.33 1.96 -18.38
N THR A 226 -3.20 2.25 -19.03
CA THR A 226 -3.14 3.19 -20.16
C THR A 226 -3.95 2.73 -21.38
N GLY A 227 -4.30 1.51 -21.52
CA GLY A 227 -5.19 1.02 -22.61
C GLY A 227 -6.64 0.86 -22.20
N ALA A 228 -6.96 1.01 -20.91
CA ALA A 228 -8.31 0.83 -20.40
C ALA A 228 -9.29 1.93 -20.86
N GLY A 229 -10.58 1.64 -20.81
CA GLY A 229 -11.65 2.62 -21.05
C GLY A 229 -12.33 2.56 -22.41
N VAL A 230 -11.91 1.66 -23.30
CA VAL A 230 -12.62 1.37 -24.55
C VAL A 230 -13.46 0.12 -24.35
N ASP A 231 -12.85 -0.96 -23.93
CA ASP A 231 -13.49 -2.26 -23.63
C ASP A 231 -13.29 -2.61 -22.16
N GLU A 232 -14.28 -3.22 -21.53
CA GLU A 232 -14.23 -3.61 -20.13
C GLU A 232 -14.61 -5.07 -19.90
N PRO A 233 -13.74 -5.79 -19.17
CA PRO A 233 -12.35 -5.42 -18.86
C PRO A 233 -11.51 -5.34 -20.14
N ALA A 234 -10.60 -4.37 -20.20
CA ALA A 234 -9.78 -4.18 -21.40
C ALA A 234 -8.93 -5.42 -21.71
N LYS A 235 -9.00 -5.90 -22.95
CA LYS A 235 -8.24 -7.07 -23.40
C LYS A 235 -6.76 -6.78 -23.55
N VAL A 236 -6.42 -5.54 -23.92
CA VAL A 236 -5.04 -5.07 -24.08
C VAL A 236 -4.83 -3.89 -23.15
N THR A 237 -4.02 -4.08 -22.11
CA THR A 237 -3.71 -3.04 -21.16
C THR A 237 -2.20 -2.85 -21.05
N LYS A 238 -1.80 -1.64 -20.68
CA LYS A 238 -0.40 -1.30 -20.43
C LYS A 238 -0.30 -0.58 -19.09
N GLY A 239 0.73 -0.89 -18.31
CA GLY A 239 1.21 -0.01 -17.27
C GLY A 239 1.99 1.17 -17.89
N PRO A 240 2.18 2.26 -17.20
CA PRO A 240 1.64 2.62 -15.89
C PRO A 240 0.15 3.00 -15.96
N ARG A 241 -0.48 3.21 -14.79
CA ARG A 241 -1.86 3.66 -14.64
C ARG A 241 -1.97 5.18 -14.88
N LEU A 242 -1.66 5.63 -16.10
CA LEU A 242 -1.60 7.08 -16.43
C LEU A 242 -2.92 7.78 -16.09
N MET A 243 -4.05 7.10 -16.28
CA MET A 243 -5.36 7.67 -15.94
C MET A 243 -5.47 8.08 -14.47
N LEU A 244 -4.84 7.34 -13.58
CA LEU A 244 -4.75 7.69 -12.16
C LEU A 244 -3.61 8.68 -11.88
N HIS A 245 -2.50 8.63 -12.61
CA HIS A 245 -1.37 9.51 -12.38
C HIS A 245 -1.68 10.97 -12.74
N ASP A 246 -2.22 11.23 -13.91
CA ASP A 246 -2.45 12.59 -14.43
C ASP A 246 -3.92 12.91 -14.71
N GLY A 247 -4.81 11.90 -14.69
CA GLY A 247 -6.24 12.10 -14.95
C GLY A 247 -6.52 12.56 -16.37
N SER A 248 -5.68 12.20 -17.36
CA SER A 248 -5.81 12.61 -18.74
C SER A 248 -7.17 12.25 -19.36
N ARG A 249 -7.83 11.23 -18.83
CA ARG A 249 -9.20 10.81 -19.15
C ARG A 249 -9.79 9.93 -18.06
N GLN A 250 -11.09 9.62 -18.16
CA GLN A 250 -11.76 8.61 -17.35
C GLN A 250 -11.05 7.24 -17.51
N PRO A 251 -10.74 6.52 -16.42
CA PRO A 251 -10.05 5.23 -16.48
C PRO A 251 -10.75 4.22 -17.39
N SER A 252 -11.98 3.85 -17.06
CA SER A 252 -12.82 3.02 -17.89
C SER A 252 -14.27 3.51 -17.86
N LYS A 253 -15.16 2.94 -18.68
CA LYS A 253 -16.57 3.36 -18.70
C LYS A 253 -17.31 3.04 -17.42
N SER A 254 -16.96 1.91 -16.77
CA SER A 254 -17.62 1.49 -15.52
C SER A 254 -17.02 2.15 -14.28
N ALA A 255 -15.78 2.65 -14.34
CA ALA A 255 -15.17 3.39 -13.24
C ALA A 255 -15.99 4.66 -12.93
N LEU A 256 -16.11 4.99 -11.65
CA LEU A 256 -16.82 6.20 -11.23
C LEU A 256 -16.11 7.45 -11.75
N SER A 257 -16.90 8.48 -12.02
CA SER A 257 -16.36 9.80 -12.33
C SER A 257 -15.64 10.39 -11.13
N GLU A 258 -14.66 11.26 -11.39
CA GLU A 258 -13.97 12.01 -10.36
C GLU A 258 -14.94 12.90 -9.56
N ASN A 259 -14.63 13.12 -8.29
CA ASN A 259 -15.37 14.03 -7.41
C ASN A 259 -15.33 15.47 -7.93
N ASP A 260 -14.16 15.90 -8.40
CA ASP A 260 -13.95 17.20 -9.03
C ASP A 260 -13.21 17.02 -10.38
N PRO A 261 -13.93 17.07 -11.51
CA PRO A 261 -13.33 17.02 -12.83
C PRO A 261 -12.37 18.18 -13.15
N ALA A 262 -12.45 19.30 -12.41
CA ALA A 262 -11.55 20.45 -12.55
C ALA A 262 -10.26 20.31 -11.71
N SER A 263 -10.13 19.22 -10.91
CA SER A 263 -8.94 18.98 -10.09
C SER A 263 -7.64 18.98 -10.91
N PRO A 264 -6.50 19.40 -10.32
CA PRO A 264 -5.24 19.47 -11.03
C PRO A 264 -4.83 18.15 -11.70
N ARG A 265 -4.42 18.23 -13.00
CA ARG A 265 -3.94 17.10 -13.82
C ARG A 265 -2.44 16.88 -13.67
N GLN A 266 -1.95 16.93 -12.44
CA GLN A 266 -0.54 16.79 -12.09
C GLN A 266 -0.33 15.54 -11.25
N GLN A 267 0.67 14.74 -11.60
CA GLN A 267 0.99 13.50 -10.88
C GLN A 267 1.27 13.77 -9.39
N GLY A 268 2.01 14.84 -9.07
CA GLY A 268 2.32 15.22 -7.69
C GLY A 268 1.10 15.65 -6.85
N TYR A 269 -0.02 15.98 -7.48
CA TYR A 269 -1.30 16.22 -6.80
C TYR A 269 -2.12 14.93 -6.67
N ARG A 270 -2.25 14.17 -7.77
CA ARG A 270 -3.19 13.05 -7.87
C ARG A 270 -2.67 11.78 -7.18
N VAL A 271 -1.42 11.40 -7.45
CA VAL A 271 -0.86 10.14 -6.94
C VAL A 271 -0.93 10.03 -5.42
N PRO A 272 -0.54 11.05 -4.62
CA PRO A 272 -0.69 10.98 -3.17
C PRO A 272 -2.15 10.82 -2.71
N ARG A 273 -3.09 11.56 -3.32
CA ARG A 273 -4.52 11.51 -2.97
C ARG A 273 -5.14 10.15 -3.29
N ILE A 274 -4.87 9.61 -4.47
CA ILE A 274 -5.33 8.28 -4.87
C ILE A 274 -4.71 7.20 -3.97
N THR A 275 -3.44 7.35 -3.59
CA THR A 275 -2.81 6.44 -2.63
C THR A 275 -3.57 6.43 -1.30
N VAL A 276 -3.90 7.61 -0.78
CA VAL A 276 -4.65 7.75 0.49
C VAL A 276 -6.07 7.23 0.35
N ASP A 277 -6.76 7.50 -0.76
CA ASP A 277 -8.08 6.94 -1.05
C ASP A 277 -8.07 5.40 -1.03
N LEU A 278 -7.09 4.78 -1.70
CA LEU A 278 -6.95 3.32 -1.76
C LEU A 278 -6.65 2.69 -0.39
N VAL A 279 -5.84 3.35 0.42
CA VAL A 279 -5.56 2.90 1.80
C VAL A 279 -6.77 3.08 2.72
N ALA A 280 -7.50 4.19 2.59
CA ALA A 280 -8.73 4.40 3.34
C ALA A 280 -9.83 3.41 2.93
N MET A 281 -9.94 3.11 1.64
CA MET A 281 -10.86 2.11 1.08
C MET A 281 -10.55 0.70 1.59
N ARG A 282 -9.28 0.33 1.62
CA ARG A 282 -8.82 -0.98 2.10
C ARG A 282 -7.69 -0.81 3.13
N PRO A 283 -8.03 -0.67 4.43
CA PRO A 283 -7.06 -0.44 5.49
C PRO A 283 -6.01 -1.55 5.59
N ILE A 284 -4.75 -1.15 5.78
CA ILE A 284 -3.63 -2.05 5.99
C ILE A 284 -3.60 -2.44 7.47
N HIS A 285 -3.68 -3.74 7.76
CA HIS A 285 -3.63 -4.27 9.12
C HIS A 285 -2.19 -4.56 9.59
N LEU A 286 -1.29 -4.88 8.65
CA LEU A 286 0.12 -5.09 8.90
C LEU A 286 0.92 -4.55 7.71
N ALA A 287 1.82 -3.62 7.97
CA ALA A 287 2.78 -3.10 7.02
C ALA A 287 4.15 -3.72 7.28
N ILE A 288 4.82 -4.21 6.24
CA ILE A 288 6.17 -4.76 6.29
C ILE A 288 6.99 -4.09 5.20
N LEU A 289 8.18 -3.58 5.55
CA LEU A 289 9.07 -2.92 4.60
C LEU A 289 10.39 -3.68 4.51
N ASP A 290 10.68 -4.18 3.31
CA ASP A 290 11.96 -4.78 2.94
C ASP A 290 12.94 -3.68 2.52
N GLY A 291 13.89 -3.38 3.37
CA GLY A 291 14.98 -2.44 3.15
C GLY A 291 16.35 -3.11 3.22
N ILE A 292 16.47 -4.43 3.06
CA ILE A 292 17.77 -5.11 3.11
C ILE A 292 18.64 -4.63 1.96
N LEU A 293 18.24 -4.88 0.72
CA LEU A 293 18.82 -4.26 -0.47
C LEU A 293 17.68 -3.59 -1.24
N THR A 294 17.79 -2.32 -1.53
CA THR A 294 16.70 -1.49 -2.02
C THR A 294 17.16 -0.47 -3.07
N ALA A 295 16.38 0.59 -3.33
CA ALA A 295 16.70 1.60 -4.31
C ALA A 295 16.47 3.03 -3.81
N ALA A 296 17.41 3.90 -4.12
CA ALA A 296 17.32 5.35 -3.95
C ALA A 296 17.20 6.06 -5.30
N GLY A 297 16.73 7.31 -5.29
CA GLY A 297 16.59 8.16 -6.46
C GLY A 297 15.39 7.87 -7.34
N GLY A 298 14.60 6.84 -7.04
CA GLY A 298 13.40 6.47 -7.79
C GLY A 298 12.94 5.04 -7.52
N GLU A 299 11.80 4.67 -8.08
CA GLU A 299 11.16 3.38 -7.83
C GLU A 299 11.58 2.25 -8.78
N GLY A 300 12.37 2.56 -9.82
CA GLY A 300 12.80 1.58 -10.80
C GLY A 300 13.76 2.14 -11.84
N PRO A 301 14.32 1.28 -12.73
CA PRO A 301 15.39 1.63 -13.66
C PRO A 301 14.98 2.63 -14.76
N TRP A 302 13.69 2.85 -14.96
CA TRP A 302 13.19 3.92 -15.85
C TRP A 302 13.43 5.32 -15.29
N VAL A 303 13.77 5.45 -14.01
CA VAL A 303 14.21 6.70 -13.40
C VAL A 303 15.72 6.78 -13.46
N LYS A 304 16.26 7.72 -14.23
CA LYS A 304 17.70 7.84 -14.52
C LYS A 304 18.61 7.84 -13.28
N ARG A 305 18.14 8.42 -12.18
CA ARG A 305 18.91 8.52 -10.91
C ARG A 305 18.69 7.32 -9.97
N CYS A 306 17.85 6.35 -10.37
CA CYS A 306 17.60 5.15 -9.56
C CYS A 306 18.87 4.31 -9.44
N ARG A 307 19.25 4.01 -8.20
CA ARG A 307 20.44 3.21 -7.88
C ARG A 307 20.18 2.28 -6.71
N PRO A 308 20.89 1.13 -6.63
CA PRO A 308 20.74 0.22 -5.50
C PRO A 308 21.34 0.81 -4.22
N VAL A 309 20.73 0.49 -3.09
CA VAL A 309 21.18 0.86 -1.73
C VAL A 309 21.10 -0.37 -0.83
N HIS A 310 22.21 -0.73 -0.19
CA HIS A 310 22.24 -1.74 0.85
C HIS A 310 21.93 -1.07 2.20
N ALA A 311 20.67 -1.03 2.60
CA ALA A 311 20.28 -0.41 3.86
C ALA A 311 20.30 -1.40 5.03
N GLY A 312 20.19 -2.71 4.79
CA GLY A 312 20.27 -3.75 5.81
C GLY A 312 19.15 -3.66 6.87
N LEU A 313 17.93 -3.27 6.47
CA LEU A 313 16.84 -2.98 7.38
C LEU A 313 15.57 -3.78 7.06
N LEU A 314 14.84 -4.17 8.12
CA LEU A 314 13.46 -4.60 8.07
C LEU A 314 12.63 -3.69 8.99
N VAL A 315 11.41 -3.34 8.57
CA VAL A 315 10.49 -2.50 9.35
C VAL A 315 9.11 -3.16 9.32
N ALA A 316 8.42 -3.19 10.46
CA ALA A 316 7.05 -3.67 10.52
C ALA A 316 6.20 -2.88 11.53
N GLY A 317 4.90 -2.72 11.25
CA GLY A 317 3.97 -2.06 12.17
C GLY A 317 2.51 -2.31 11.79
N MET A 318 1.61 -2.14 12.75
CA MET A 318 0.17 -2.37 12.57
C MET A 318 -0.61 -1.10 12.21
N ASN A 319 0.09 0.00 11.91
CA ASN A 319 -0.47 1.20 11.31
C ASN A 319 0.44 1.66 10.17
N CYS A 320 -0.10 1.78 8.97
CA CYS A 320 0.70 2.09 7.78
C CYS A 320 1.33 3.48 7.83
N VAL A 321 0.66 4.49 8.41
CA VAL A 321 1.19 5.87 8.46
C VAL A 321 2.38 5.95 9.42
N THR A 322 2.27 5.33 10.62
CA THR A 322 3.39 5.29 11.59
C THR A 322 4.56 4.48 11.03
N THR A 323 4.28 3.35 10.36
CA THR A 323 5.31 2.51 9.72
C THR A 323 6.03 3.27 8.61
N ASP A 324 5.28 3.94 7.73
CA ASP A 324 5.85 4.71 6.62
C ASP A 324 6.58 5.98 7.10
N ALA A 325 6.13 6.60 8.20
CA ALA A 325 6.84 7.70 8.83
C ALA A 325 8.22 7.27 9.36
N VAL A 326 8.28 6.15 10.09
CA VAL A 326 9.55 5.58 10.56
C VAL A 326 10.41 5.15 9.37
N GLY A 327 9.84 4.49 8.35
CA GLY A 327 10.53 4.12 7.12
C GLY A 327 11.15 5.33 6.42
N THR A 328 10.41 6.43 6.29
CA THR A 328 10.89 7.70 5.72
C THR A 328 12.08 8.28 6.51
N ALA A 329 12.00 8.25 7.84
CA ALA A 329 13.09 8.71 8.70
C ALA A 329 14.34 7.82 8.60
N LEU A 330 14.16 6.50 8.49
CA LEU A 330 15.25 5.54 8.28
C LEU A 330 15.99 5.76 6.95
N MET A 331 15.27 6.22 5.91
CA MET A 331 15.87 6.61 4.63
C MET A 331 16.61 7.97 4.69
N GLY A 332 16.60 8.66 5.83
CA GLY A 332 17.30 9.93 6.02
C GLY A 332 16.45 11.17 5.73
N PHE A 333 15.15 11.02 5.49
CA PHE A 333 14.24 12.12 5.22
C PHE A 333 13.42 12.50 6.45
N ASP A 334 12.86 13.70 6.42
CA ASP A 334 11.90 14.15 7.43
C ASP A 334 10.48 13.69 7.06
N PRO A 335 9.80 12.86 7.88
CA PRO A 335 8.42 12.47 7.60
C PRO A 335 7.44 13.65 7.70
N MET A 336 7.84 14.76 8.34
CA MET A 336 7.07 16.01 8.39
C MET A 336 7.24 16.87 7.14
N ALA A 337 8.14 16.51 6.21
CA ALA A 337 8.36 17.23 4.97
C ALA A 337 7.07 17.37 4.15
N GLU A 338 6.99 18.49 3.44
CA GLU A 338 5.88 18.83 2.57
C GLU A 338 6.37 19.02 1.13
N ARG A 339 5.44 19.25 0.19
CA ARG A 339 5.76 19.49 -1.22
C ARG A 339 6.84 20.58 -1.35
N GLY A 340 7.84 20.31 -2.17
CA GLY A 340 9.02 21.16 -2.36
C GLY A 340 10.21 20.79 -1.48
N THR A 341 10.05 19.85 -0.53
CA THR A 341 11.12 19.36 0.34
C THR A 341 11.27 17.86 0.22
N ALA A 342 12.51 17.35 0.15
CA ALA A 342 12.77 15.92 0.07
C ALA A 342 12.11 15.13 1.22
N PRO A 343 11.49 13.97 0.92
CA PRO A 343 11.43 13.27 -0.37
C PRO A 343 10.28 13.73 -1.27
N PHE A 344 9.45 14.70 -0.86
CA PHE A 344 8.24 15.16 -1.56
C PHE A 344 8.48 16.38 -2.46
N GLU A 345 9.66 16.50 -3.10
CA GLU A 345 9.99 17.68 -3.92
C GLU A 345 8.97 17.95 -5.03
N LYS A 346 8.42 16.88 -5.64
CA LYS A 346 7.52 16.96 -6.79
C LYS A 346 6.05 16.69 -6.45
N SER A 347 5.73 16.30 -5.21
CA SER A 347 4.38 15.84 -4.82
C SER A 347 3.95 16.35 -3.46
N ASP A 348 2.63 16.35 -3.24
CA ASP A 348 2.11 16.48 -1.89
C ASP A 348 2.54 15.27 -1.04
N SER A 349 2.70 15.48 0.27
CA SER A 349 3.10 14.41 1.18
C SER A 349 1.93 13.45 1.42
N THR A 350 2.10 12.19 1.00
CA THR A 350 1.13 11.11 1.27
C THR A 350 0.93 10.93 2.78
N LEU A 351 2.02 11.06 3.57
CA LEU A 351 1.97 10.97 5.04
C LEU A 351 1.08 12.08 5.63
N LYS A 352 1.24 13.33 5.16
CA LYS A 352 0.41 14.46 5.61
C LYS A 352 -1.07 14.23 5.30
N LEU A 353 -1.36 13.86 4.06
CA LEU A 353 -2.74 13.63 3.62
C LEU A 353 -3.41 12.49 4.41
N ALA A 354 -2.68 11.39 4.66
CA ALA A 354 -3.18 10.27 5.46
C ALA A 354 -3.41 10.67 6.93
N GLU A 355 -2.52 11.47 7.52
CA GLU A 355 -2.70 12.01 8.88
C GLU A 355 -3.91 12.94 8.97
N GLN A 356 -4.13 13.79 7.98
CA GLN A 356 -5.26 14.74 7.92
C GLN A 356 -6.62 14.05 7.94
N ILE A 357 -6.74 12.86 7.37
CA ILE A 357 -7.99 12.07 7.40
C ILE A 357 -8.01 11.03 8.53
N GLY A 358 -7.06 11.11 9.47
CA GLY A 358 -7.05 10.30 10.68
C GLY A 358 -6.59 8.86 10.52
N LEU A 359 -5.85 8.49 9.46
CA LEU A 359 -5.35 7.12 9.27
C LEU A 359 -4.20 6.77 10.20
N GLY A 360 -3.42 7.75 10.67
CA GLY A 360 -2.30 7.56 11.58
C GLY A 360 -1.46 8.82 11.68
N THR A 361 -0.54 8.88 12.66
CA THR A 361 0.36 10.03 12.83
C THR A 361 1.69 9.82 12.10
N ARG A 362 2.25 10.91 11.56
CA ARG A 362 3.61 10.98 11.01
C ARG A 362 4.61 11.63 11.97
N ASP A 363 4.16 12.10 13.13
CA ASP A 363 5.01 12.72 14.14
C ASP A 363 5.78 11.65 14.93
N LEU A 364 7.07 11.52 14.65
CA LEU A 364 7.96 10.54 15.29
C LEU A 364 7.99 10.65 16.83
N ARG A 365 7.70 11.80 17.41
CA ARG A 365 7.66 11.98 18.87
C ARG A 365 6.50 11.23 19.52
N ARG A 366 5.51 10.81 18.71
CA ARG A 366 4.31 10.07 19.14
C ARG A 366 4.39 8.59 18.76
N ILE A 367 5.46 8.16 18.08
CA ILE A 367 5.62 6.79 17.57
C ILE A 367 6.68 6.09 18.42
N GLU A 368 6.30 5.02 19.09
CA GLU A 368 7.22 4.13 19.76
C GLU A 368 7.97 3.29 18.71
N VAL A 369 9.30 3.30 18.75
CA VAL A 369 10.15 2.48 17.89
C VAL A 369 10.75 1.35 18.72
N LEU A 370 10.38 0.11 18.38
CA LEU A 370 10.85 -1.11 19.03
C LEU A 370 12.06 -1.68 18.28
N GLY A 371 12.93 -2.37 18.99
CA GLY A 371 14.17 -2.93 18.41
C GLY A 371 15.27 -1.89 18.22
N VAL A 372 15.70 -1.64 16.98
CA VAL A 372 16.80 -0.70 16.72
C VAL A 372 16.29 0.74 16.65
N PRO A 373 16.80 1.67 17.47
CA PRO A 373 16.39 3.08 17.41
C PRO A 373 16.67 3.71 16.04
N THR A 374 15.73 4.52 15.54
CA THR A 374 15.81 5.18 14.23
C THR A 374 17.14 5.93 14.03
N ALA A 375 17.66 6.63 15.06
CA ALA A 375 18.90 7.36 14.96
C ALA A 375 20.13 6.46 14.68
N LYS A 376 20.10 5.19 15.13
CA LYS A 376 21.19 4.21 14.90
C LYS A 376 21.06 3.47 13.57
N ALA A 377 19.82 3.33 13.07
CA ALA A 377 19.51 2.58 11.85
C ALA A 377 19.39 3.46 10.61
N ARG A 378 19.37 4.78 10.78
CA ARG A 378 19.20 5.75 9.70
C ARG A 378 20.33 5.70 8.67
N ILE A 379 19.94 5.70 7.38
CA ILE A 379 20.83 5.79 6.22
C ILE A 379 20.42 7.00 5.39
N ASP A 380 21.38 7.80 4.95
CA ASP A 380 21.07 8.94 4.07
C ASP A 380 20.99 8.48 2.60
N PHE A 381 19.80 8.22 2.11
CA PHE A 381 19.55 7.78 0.73
C PHE A 381 20.00 8.80 -0.32
N ARG A 382 20.17 10.06 0.03
CA ARG A 382 20.71 11.07 -0.90
C ARG A 382 22.21 10.86 -1.16
N LYS A 383 22.91 10.19 -0.23
CA LYS A 383 24.37 9.96 -0.27
C LYS A 383 24.75 8.51 -0.52
N ALA A 384 23.80 7.57 -0.28
CA ALA A 384 24.02 6.14 -0.40
C ALA A 384 24.19 5.67 -1.85
#